data_d0d458e341cae10215d0517b8e83bc5b
#
_entry.id   d0d458e341cae10215d0517b8e83bc5b
#
_cell.length_a   1.000
_cell.length_b   1.000
_cell.length_c   1.000
_cell.angle_alpha   90.00
_cell.angle_beta   90.00
_cell.angle_gamma   90.00
#
_symmetry.space_group_name_H-M   'P 1'
#
loop_
_entity.id
_entity.type
_entity.pdbx_description
1 polymer ?
#
loop_
_entity_poly.entity_id
_entity_poly.type
_entity_poly.pdbx_seq_one_letter_code
_entity_poly.pdbx_strand_id
1 'polypeptide(L)'
;MIIDSAFRPPWWLRNRQAQTFYPSMPWSWRKRVKLRRETLELPDGDATVVDWPLKADSYSKSVPLLVILHGLEGSAESSYARMAMNAANRRGWRSCVLHSRDCGDYRNRLPRRYHAGETNDIRYFLGELRKAGFDGPLMAAGYSLGGNILLKYLGETGDQSRLEAAVAVCVPLDLHECAVALNNGFSKVYQHYLIKRMKESVRRKFDRHTAAFDWQRAMRAKTFAEFDDAVTAPLHGFENMQDYYDRCSSGKFLKAIQRPTLIINALDDPFMTPAVIPSADELSDDVTFELSQTGGHVGFVEGGTPWRPKFYLPPRIIEFLEPYAASTSFIDNRTRP
;
A
#
# COMPACT_ATOMS: atom_id res chain seq x y z
N MET A 1 -2.41 -11.56 16.78
CA MET A 1 -3.76 -12.09 17.12
C MET A 1 -4.77 -11.73 16.03
N ILE A 2 -5.88 -12.49 15.89
CA ILE A 2 -6.99 -12.14 14.98
C ILE A 2 -8.14 -11.58 15.79
N ILE A 3 -8.72 -10.45 15.35
CA ILE A 3 -9.85 -9.79 16.03
C ILE A 3 -10.96 -9.47 15.03
N ASP A 4 -12.20 -9.44 15.49
CA ASP A 4 -13.32 -8.99 14.69
C ASP A 4 -13.32 -7.46 14.56
N SER A 5 -13.59 -6.98 13.34
CA SER A 5 -13.70 -5.54 13.08
C SER A 5 -14.97 -4.95 13.66
N ALA A 6 -14.85 -3.76 14.22
CA ALA A 6 -16.01 -2.96 14.64
C ALA A 6 -16.75 -2.33 13.44
N PHE A 7 -16.21 -2.40 12.23
CA PHE A 7 -16.83 -1.85 11.04
C PHE A 7 -18.23 -2.40 10.80
N ARG A 8 -19.18 -1.50 10.47
CA ARG A 8 -20.53 -1.85 10.03
C ARG A 8 -20.93 -0.98 8.83
N PRO A 9 -21.32 -1.58 7.69
CA PRO A 9 -21.74 -0.82 6.53
C PRO A 9 -23.09 -0.14 6.78
N PRO A 10 -23.33 1.06 6.20
CA PRO A 10 -24.63 1.71 6.28
C PRO A 10 -25.65 0.93 5.45
N TRP A 11 -26.94 1.08 5.82
CA TRP A 11 -28.03 0.36 5.13
C TRP A 11 -28.08 0.61 3.62
N TRP A 12 -27.63 1.76 3.15
CA TRP A 12 -27.65 2.17 1.73
C TRP A 12 -26.41 1.71 0.94
N LEU A 13 -25.38 1.12 1.58
CA LEU A 13 -24.14 0.70 0.92
C LEU A 13 -23.62 -0.63 1.51
N ARG A 14 -24.41 -1.69 1.45
CA ARG A 14 -24.03 -3.02 1.97
C ARG A 14 -23.34 -3.91 0.93
N ASN A 15 -23.50 -3.60 -0.35
CA ASN A 15 -22.94 -4.41 -1.44
C ASN A 15 -21.42 -4.20 -1.55
N ARG A 16 -20.64 -5.29 -1.57
CA ARG A 16 -19.18 -5.26 -1.63
C ARG A 16 -18.61 -4.50 -2.84
N GLN A 17 -19.27 -4.63 -4.00
CA GLN A 17 -18.85 -3.93 -5.21
C GLN A 17 -19.10 -2.43 -5.07
N ALA A 18 -20.25 -2.06 -4.54
CA ALA A 18 -20.58 -0.68 -4.27
C ALA A 18 -19.61 -0.08 -3.21
N GLN A 19 -19.26 -0.81 -2.15
CA GLN A 19 -18.24 -0.41 -1.18
C GLN A 19 -16.89 -0.13 -1.87
N THR A 20 -16.47 -1.02 -2.77
CA THR A 20 -15.20 -0.88 -3.50
C THR A 20 -15.17 0.33 -4.43
N PHE A 21 -16.24 0.56 -5.19
CA PHE A 21 -16.29 1.66 -6.16
C PHE A 21 -16.58 3.03 -5.56
N TYR A 22 -17.41 3.07 -4.53
CA TYR A 22 -17.95 4.32 -3.98
C TYR A 22 -16.85 5.32 -3.56
N PRO A 23 -15.75 4.92 -2.87
CA PRO A 23 -14.67 5.85 -2.54
C PRO A 23 -13.94 6.39 -3.77
N SER A 24 -14.08 5.75 -4.93
CA SER A 24 -13.42 6.17 -6.17
C SER A 24 -14.24 7.18 -7.00
N MET A 25 -15.48 7.46 -6.62
CA MET A 25 -16.31 8.42 -7.33
C MET A 25 -15.90 9.88 -7.08
N PRO A 26 -16.11 10.79 -8.04
CA PRO A 26 -15.73 12.20 -7.92
C PRO A 26 -16.75 13.01 -7.12
N TRP A 27 -16.92 12.70 -5.85
CA TRP A 27 -17.81 13.41 -4.95
C TRP A 27 -17.15 14.62 -4.28
N SER A 28 -17.95 15.64 -3.94
CA SER A 28 -17.52 16.92 -3.34
C SER A 28 -16.85 16.79 -1.96
N TRP A 29 -17.06 15.66 -1.26
CA TRP A 29 -16.43 15.38 0.04
C TRP A 29 -14.94 15.01 -0.06
N ARG A 30 -14.42 14.75 -1.27
CA ARG A 30 -12.99 14.56 -1.50
C ARG A 30 -12.29 15.91 -1.43
N LYS A 31 -11.91 16.34 -0.24
CA LYS A 31 -11.07 17.52 -0.09
C LYS A 31 -9.75 17.29 -0.81
N ARG A 32 -9.48 18.11 -1.82
CA ARG A 32 -8.17 18.12 -2.48
C ARG A 32 -7.11 18.49 -1.45
N VAL A 33 -6.02 17.75 -1.42
CA VAL A 33 -4.83 18.10 -0.66
C VAL A 33 -3.89 18.80 -1.64
N LYS A 34 -3.47 20.01 -1.32
CA LYS A 34 -2.43 20.69 -2.11
C LYS A 34 -1.10 20.02 -1.79
N LEU A 35 -0.40 19.55 -2.82
CA LEU A 35 0.80 18.76 -2.69
C LEU A 35 2.02 19.50 -3.25
N ARG A 36 3.17 19.30 -2.63
CA ARG A 36 4.49 19.57 -3.15
C ARG A 36 5.13 18.23 -3.50
N ARG A 37 5.66 18.13 -4.70
CA ARG A 37 6.39 16.95 -5.18
C ARG A 37 7.88 17.13 -4.99
N GLU A 38 8.53 16.07 -4.54
CA GLU A 38 9.96 15.99 -4.38
C GLU A 38 10.47 14.72 -5.09
N THR A 39 11.57 14.84 -5.83
CA THR A 39 12.21 13.69 -6.46
C THR A 39 13.10 13.02 -5.43
N LEU A 40 12.96 11.71 -5.28
CA LEU A 40 13.82 10.85 -4.49
C LEU A 40 14.79 10.13 -5.43
N GLU A 41 16.03 10.51 -5.40
CA GLU A 41 17.13 9.82 -6.09
C GLU A 41 17.38 8.49 -5.38
N LEU A 42 17.49 7.41 -6.14
CA LEU A 42 17.65 6.05 -5.61
C LEU A 42 19.07 5.54 -5.82
N PRO A 43 19.57 4.61 -4.98
CA PRO A 43 20.96 4.15 -5.03
C PRO A 43 21.38 3.47 -6.34
N ASP A 44 20.41 2.94 -7.10
CA ASP A 44 20.64 2.29 -8.39
C ASP A 44 20.70 3.26 -9.59
N GLY A 45 20.71 4.57 -9.33
CA GLY A 45 20.71 5.63 -10.35
C GLY A 45 19.33 5.95 -10.92
N ASP A 46 18.30 5.27 -10.46
CA ASP A 46 16.90 5.57 -10.76
C ASP A 46 16.36 6.69 -9.85
N ALA A 47 15.10 7.03 -10.03
CA ALA A 47 14.40 7.95 -9.15
C ALA A 47 12.92 7.60 -9.05
N THR A 48 12.31 8.03 -7.94
CA THR A 48 10.86 8.07 -7.78
C THR A 48 10.47 9.42 -7.19
N VAL A 49 9.20 9.59 -6.82
CA VAL A 49 8.73 10.85 -6.25
C VAL A 49 8.02 10.63 -4.92
N VAL A 50 8.11 11.66 -4.08
CA VAL A 50 7.39 11.76 -2.81
C VAL A 50 6.50 12.99 -2.86
N ASP A 51 5.21 12.80 -2.63
CA ASP A 51 4.26 13.90 -2.55
C ASP A 51 3.98 14.25 -1.08
N TRP A 52 4.19 15.51 -0.73
CA TRP A 52 4.00 16.09 0.59
C TRP A 52 2.82 17.06 0.59
N PRO A 53 1.86 16.98 1.54
CA PRO A 53 0.92 18.08 1.75
C PRO A 53 1.67 19.37 2.04
N LEU A 54 1.31 20.48 1.38
CA LEU A 54 1.93 21.79 1.64
C LEU A 54 1.88 22.18 3.13
N LYS A 55 0.80 21.78 3.82
CA LYS A 55 0.68 22.00 5.28
C LYS A 55 1.77 21.27 6.08
N ALA A 56 2.34 20.18 5.55
CA ALA A 56 3.41 19.45 6.25
C ALA A 56 4.65 20.30 6.47
N ASP A 57 4.90 21.29 5.62
CA ASP A 57 6.08 22.17 5.75
C ASP A 57 5.99 23.11 6.97
N SER A 58 4.80 23.33 7.54
CA SER A 58 4.60 24.12 8.76
C SER A 58 4.84 23.35 10.05
N TYR A 59 5.03 22.03 10.00
CA TYR A 59 5.25 21.20 11.17
C TYR A 59 6.75 20.95 11.39
N SER A 60 7.17 20.87 12.68
CA SER A 60 8.52 20.41 13.04
C SER A 60 8.81 19.03 12.46
N LYS A 61 10.09 18.70 12.26
CA LYS A 61 10.52 17.35 11.88
C LYS A 61 10.48 16.35 13.06
N SER A 62 10.28 16.85 14.27
CA SER A 62 10.09 16.03 15.48
C SER A 62 8.66 15.54 15.71
N VAL A 63 7.67 16.07 14.96
CA VAL A 63 6.31 15.50 15.05
C VAL A 63 6.22 14.18 14.28
N PRO A 64 5.24 13.31 14.62
CA PRO A 64 5.06 12.04 13.92
C PRO A 64 4.89 12.21 12.42
N LEU A 65 5.47 11.29 11.63
CA LEU A 65 5.34 11.24 10.19
C LEU A 65 4.66 9.94 9.75
N LEU A 66 3.52 10.08 9.04
CA LEU A 66 2.84 8.97 8.38
C LEU A 66 3.29 8.85 6.92
N VAL A 67 4.03 7.80 6.59
CA VAL A 67 4.40 7.42 5.22
C VAL A 67 3.28 6.57 4.63
N ILE A 68 2.76 6.94 3.48
CA ILE A 68 1.67 6.24 2.80
C ILE A 68 2.20 5.53 1.56
N LEU A 69 1.93 4.22 1.46
CA LEU A 69 2.22 3.39 0.29
C LEU A 69 0.91 3.09 -0.44
N HIS A 70 0.83 3.50 -1.70
CA HIS A 70 -0.38 3.33 -2.49
C HIS A 70 -0.52 1.94 -3.09
N GLY A 71 -1.73 1.59 -3.51
CA GLY A 71 -2.03 0.34 -4.24
C GLY A 71 -1.60 0.37 -5.70
N LEU A 72 -1.88 -0.72 -6.41
CA LEU A 72 -1.55 -0.91 -7.82
C LEU A 72 -2.01 0.28 -8.69
N GLU A 73 -1.11 0.85 -9.49
CA GLU A 73 -1.35 2.03 -10.36
C GLU A 73 -1.97 3.23 -9.59
N GLY A 74 -1.77 3.30 -8.27
CA GLY A 74 -2.24 4.39 -7.42
C GLY A 74 -1.31 5.61 -7.41
N SER A 75 -1.65 6.58 -6.58
CA SER A 75 -0.87 7.81 -6.37
C SER A 75 -1.34 8.56 -5.12
N ALA A 76 -0.72 9.70 -4.83
CA ALA A 76 -1.21 10.63 -3.81
C ALA A 76 -2.62 11.18 -4.10
N GLU A 77 -3.06 11.08 -5.36
CA GLU A 77 -4.41 11.46 -5.79
C GLU A 77 -5.47 10.40 -5.46
N SER A 78 -5.08 9.20 -5.06
CA SER A 78 -6.01 8.15 -4.63
C SER A 78 -6.83 8.61 -3.43
N SER A 79 -8.13 8.26 -3.41
CA SER A 79 -9.07 8.71 -2.37
C SER A 79 -8.60 8.34 -0.96
N TYR A 80 -8.15 7.12 -0.78
CA TYR A 80 -7.65 6.62 0.50
C TYR A 80 -6.38 7.36 0.96
N ALA A 81 -5.45 7.67 0.04
CA ALA A 81 -4.24 8.41 0.35
C ALA A 81 -4.57 9.84 0.82
N ARG A 82 -5.47 10.54 0.10
CA ARG A 82 -5.96 11.86 0.52
C ARG A 82 -6.66 11.83 1.87
N MET A 83 -7.47 10.81 2.12
CA MET A 83 -8.15 10.66 3.41
C MET A 83 -7.17 10.41 4.55
N ALA A 84 -6.15 9.57 4.34
CA ALA A 84 -5.09 9.31 5.32
C ALA A 84 -4.25 10.58 5.60
N MET A 85 -3.81 11.31 4.56
CA MET A 85 -3.12 12.60 4.71
C MET A 85 -3.96 13.61 5.51
N ASN A 86 -5.26 13.73 5.21
CA ASN A 86 -6.16 14.62 5.95
C ASN A 86 -6.36 14.18 7.41
N ALA A 87 -6.37 12.87 7.69
CA ALA A 87 -6.48 12.33 9.05
C ALA A 87 -5.21 12.65 9.87
N ALA A 88 -4.03 12.40 9.32
CA ALA A 88 -2.76 12.77 9.92
C ALA A 88 -2.66 14.28 10.20
N ASN A 89 -3.02 15.11 9.22
CA ASN A 89 -3.02 16.57 9.37
C ASN A 89 -3.94 17.08 10.49
N ARG A 90 -5.09 16.43 10.72
CA ARG A 90 -6.00 16.80 11.83
C ARG A 90 -5.39 16.50 13.19
N ARG A 91 -4.48 15.54 13.28
CA ARG A 91 -3.74 15.19 14.50
C ARG A 91 -2.46 16.02 14.69
N GLY A 92 -2.15 16.92 13.75
CA GLY A 92 -0.90 17.68 13.78
C GLY A 92 0.32 16.86 13.34
N TRP A 93 0.12 15.69 12.70
CA TRP A 93 1.19 14.87 12.17
C TRP A 93 1.56 15.30 10.75
N ARG A 94 2.79 15.10 10.39
CA ARG A 94 3.22 15.14 9.00
C ARG A 94 2.73 13.90 8.26
N SER A 95 2.63 14.01 6.96
CA SER A 95 2.37 12.84 6.11
C SER A 95 3.02 13.02 4.75
N CYS A 96 3.32 11.91 4.07
CA CYS A 96 3.74 11.91 2.68
C CYS A 96 3.26 10.64 1.97
N VAL A 97 3.23 10.67 0.65
CA VAL A 97 3.02 9.49 -0.18
C VAL A 97 4.31 9.19 -0.91
N LEU A 98 4.91 8.04 -0.63
CA LEU A 98 6.00 7.49 -1.41
C LEU A 98 5.38 6.80 -2.62
N HIS A 99 5.71 7.28 -3.82
CA HIS A 99 5.24 6.65 -5.04
C HIS A 99 6.10 5.45 -5.41
N SER A 100 5.45 4.40 -5.87
CA SER A 100 6.14 3.31 -6.56
C SER A 100 6.71 3.81 -7.89
N ARG A 101 7.82 3.23 -8.34
CA ARG A 101 8.45 3.62 -9.60
C ARG A 101 7.46 3.57 -10.77
N ASP A 102 7.50 4.54 -11.65
CA ASP A 102 6.59 4.72 -12.80
C ASP A 102 5.13 5.02 -12.41
N CYS A 103 4.88 5.50 -11.19
CA CYS A 103 3.57 5.91 -10.70
C CYS A 103 3.51 7.43 -10.41
N GLY A 104 2.29 7.96 -10.21
CA GLY A 104 2.06 9.36 -9.84
C GLY A 104 2.44 10.37 -10.94
N ASP A 105 2.22 10.01 -12.21
CA ASP A 105 2.60 10.81 -13.40
C ASP A 105 4.11 11.10 -13.50
N TYR A 106 4.92 10.31 -12.80
CA TYR A 106 6.38 10.34 -12.89
C TYR A 106 6.89 9.09 -13.59
N ARG A 107 7.77 9.27 -14.58
CA ARG A 107 8.45 8.19 -15.29
C ARG A 107 9.86 8.07 -14.74
N ASN A 108 10.15 6.96 -14.08
CA ASN A 108 11.49 6.66 -13.61
C ASN A 108 12.45 6.39 -14.78
N ARG A 109 13.76 6.49 -14.53
CA ARG A 109 14.80 6.51 -15.56
C ARG A 109 15.13 5.13 -16.12
N LEU A 110 15.26 4.15 -15.21
CA LEU A 110 15.69 2.81 -15.58
C LEU A 110 14.57 2.03 -16.30
N PRO A 111 14.91 1.05 -17.14
CA PRO A 111 13.96 0.19 -17.84
C PRO A 111 13.33 -0.86 -16.89
N ARG A 112 12.82 -0.41 -15.77
CA ARG A 112 12.10 -1.21 -14.78
C ARG A 112 10.89 -0.46 -14.24
N ARG A 113 9.95 -1.20 -13.68
CA ARG A 113 8.77 -0.67 -12.97
C ARG A 113 8.81 -1.13 -11.52
N TYR A 114 7.76 -0.90 -10.79
CA TYR A 114 7.55 -1.48 -9.47
C TYR A 114 6.97 -2.90 -9.57
N HIS A 115 7.12 -3.66 -8.48
CA HIS A 115 6.46 -4.96 -8.29
C HIS A 115 6.08 -5.15 -6.82
N ALA A 116 5.28 -6.19 -6.51
CA ALA A 116 4.72 -6.41 -5.18
C ALA A 116 5.77 -6.67 -4.09
N GLY A 117 6.97 -7.08 -4.46
CA GLY A 117 8.06 -7.38 -3.52
C GLY A 117 9.12 -6.29 -3.41
N GLU A 118 8.93 -5.09 -3.98
CA GLU A 118 9.93 -4.02 -3.98
C GLU A 118 10.00 -3.31 -2.63
N THR A 119 10.86 -3.80 -1.75
CA THR A 119 11.05 -3.26 -0.39
C THR A 119 12.24 -2.33 -0.26
N ASN A 120 13.13 -2.27 -1.27
CA ASN A 120 14.34 -1.45 -1.21
C ASN A 120 14.03 0.04 -1.23
N ASP A 121 13.03 0.47 -2.01
CA ASP A 121 12.70 1.89 -2.13
C ASP A 121 12.16 2.47 -0.81
N ILE A 122 11.28 1.76 -0.10
CA ILE A 122 10.84 2.20 1.24
C ILE A 122 11.99 2.13 2.26
N ARG A 123 12.81 1.08 2.25
CA ARG A 123 13.97 0.94 3.13
C ARG A 123 14.92 2.13 2.98
N TYR A 124 15.23 2.47 1.74
CA TYR A 124 16.08 3.62 1.43
C TYR A 124 15.44 4.93 1.86
N PHE A 125 14.18 5.16 1.50
CA PHE A 125 13.46 6.39 1.83
C PHE A 125 13.40 6.66 3.34
N LEU A 126 13.10 5.65 4.16
CA LEU A 126 13.10 5.79 5.61
C LEU A 126 14.50 6.16 6.16
N GLY A 127 15.56 5.66 5.53
CA GLY A 127 16.94 6.06 5.83
C GLY A 127 17.20 7.53 5.51
N GLU A 128 16.77 7.98 4.32
CA GLU A 128 16.94 9.38 3.89
C GLU A 128 16.12 10.34 4.76
N LEU A 129 14.94 9.96 5.24
CA LEU A 129 14.20 10.77 6.20
C LEU A 129 15.01 11.03 7.48
N ARG A 130 15.65 10.00 8.04
CA ARG A 130 16.50 10.15 9.23
C ARG A 130 17.72 11.04 8.95
N LYS A 131 18.39 10.87 7.82
CA LYS A 131 19.50 11.74 7.39
C LYS A 131 19.05 13.18 7.17
N ALA A 132 17.83 13.40 6.71
CA ALA A 132 17.23 14.71 6.54
C ALA A 132 16.78 15.36 7.87
N GLY A 133 17.01 14.71 9.02
CA GLY A 133 16.70 15.24 10.35
C GLY A 133 15.25 15.07 10.79
N PHE A 134 14.54 14.07 10.24
CA PHE A 134 13.25 13.64 10.80
C PHE A 134 13.54 12.75 12.01
N ASP A 135 13.46 13.31 13.20
CA ASP A 135 13.74 12.67 14.49
C ASP A 135 12.48 12.18 15.22
N GLY A 136 11.30 12.64 14.80
CA GLY A 136 10.02 12.16 15.30
C GLY A 136 9.68 10.70 14.89
N PRO A 137 8.63 10.11 15.48
CA PRO A 137 8.18 8.75 15.15
C PRO A 137 7.83 8.60 13.67
N LEU A 138 8.40 7.57 13.01
CA LEU A 138 8.05 7.19 11.65
C LEU A 138 7.02 6.07 11.68
N MET A 139 5.91 6.27 11.05
CA MET A 139 4.82 5.29 10.93
C MET A 139 4.43 5.13 9.46
N ALA A 140 3.83 4.00 9.10
CA ALA A 140 3.40 3.78 7.73
C ALA A 140 1.98 3.25 7.62
N ALA A 141 1.30 3.60 6.51
CA ALA A 141 0.04 3.00 6.10
C ALA A 141 0.14 2.51 4.65
N GLY A 142 -0.04 1.21 4.43
CA GLY A 142 0.00 0.60 3.10
C GLY A 142 -1.39 0.13 2.66
N TYR A 143 -1.75 0.37 1.40
CA TYR A 143 -3.04 -0.01 0.85
C TYR A 143 -2.87 -1.02 -0.28
N SER A 144 -3.61 -2.14 -0.22
CA SER A 144 -3.57 -3.17 -1.24
C SER A 144 -2.11 -3.61 -1.53
N LEU A 145 -1.62 -3.47 -2.75
CA LEU A 145 -0.22 -3.76 -3.10
C LEU A 145 0.79 -3.01 -2.22
N GLY A 146 0.53 -1.75 -1.87
CA GLY A 146 1.37 -0.99 -0.94
C GLY A 146 1.38 -1.59 0.47
N GLY A 147 0.29 -2.22 0.89
CA GLY A 147 0.22 -3.01 2.12
C GLY A 147 1.09 -4.26 2.04
N ASN A 148 1.08 -4.97 0.91
CA ASN A 148 1.94 -6.12 0.69
C ASN A 148 3.44 -5.75 0.75
N ILE A 149 3.84 -4.66 0.10
CA ILE A 149 5.21 -4.14 0.16
C ILE A 149 5.59 -3.79 1.60
N LEU A 150 4.69 -3.13 2.35
CA LEU A 150 4.92 -2.72 3.73
C LEU A 150 5.12 -3.93 4.66
N LEU A 151 4.24 -4.94 4.59
CA LEU A 151 4.35 -6.13 5.43
C LEU A 151 5.60 -6.95 5.11
N LYS A 152 5.93 -7.10 3.81
CA LYS A 152 7.17 -7.75 3.39
C LYS A 152 8.39 -6.99 3.92
N TYR A 153 8.43 -5.66 3.82
CA TYR A 153 9.49 -4.82 4.39
C TYR A 153 9.63 -5.05 5.90
N LEU A 154 8.54 -5.05 6.64
CA LEU A 154 8.55 -5.27 8.09
C LEU A 154 9.08 -6.65 8.48
N GLY A 155 8.64 -7.71 7.77
CA GLY A 155 9.12 -9.06 8.04
C GLY A 155 10.57 -9.28 7.63
N GLU A 156 11.06 -8.63 6.56
CA GLU A 156 12.47 -8.68 6.17
C GLU A 156 13.39 -7.91 7.13
N THR A 157 12.87 -6.90 7.81
CA THR A 157 13.68 -6.05 8.70
C THR A 157 13.55 -6.41 10.16
N GLY A 158 12.45 -7.04 10.56
CA GLY A 158 12.20 -7.38 11.96
C GLY A 158 12.39 -6.18 12.89
N ASP A 159 13.24 -6.34 13.90
CA ASP A 159 13.63 -5.29 14.86
C ASP A 159 14.48 -4.16 14.27
N GLN A 160 15.07 -4.36 13.08
CA GLN A 160 15.85 -3.34 12.36
C GLN A 160 14.96 -2.34 11.61
N SER A 161 13.64 -2.53 11.62
CA SER A 161 12.71 -1.59 10.99
C SER A 161 12.80 -0.20 11.63
N ARG A 162 12.87 0.84 10.77
CA ARG A 162 12.85 2.24 11.21
C ARG A 162 11.43 2.77 11.49
N LEU A 163 10.41 1.94 11.30
CA LEU A 163 9.02 2.28 11.64
C LEU A 163 8.74 1.93 13.10
N GLU A 164 8.04 2.81 13.79
CA GLU A 164 7.54 2.57 15.15
C GLU A 164 6.29 1.68 15.14
N ALA A 165 5.42 1.87 14.14
CA ALA A 165 4.21 1.07 13.93
C ALA A 165 3.75 1.17 12.48
N ALA A 166 2.89 0.24 12.05
CA ALA A 166 2.35 0.20 10.71
C ALA A 166 0.90 -0.27 10.63
N VAL A 167 0.19 0.18 9.59
CA VAL A 167 -1.14 -0.33 9.24
C VAL A 167 -1.16 -0.76 7.78
N ALA A 168 -1.68 -1.95 7.50
CA ALA A 168 -1.83 -2.47 6.15
C ALA A 168 -3.31 -2.79 5.89
N VAL A 169 -3.86 -2.30 4.77
CA VAL A 169 -5.29 -2.36 4.47
C VAL A 169 -5.55 -3.13 3.20
N CYS A 170 -6.46 -4.10 3.24
CA CYS A 170 -6.88 -4.93 2.11
C CYS A 170 -5.69 -5.54 1.37
N VAL A 171 -4.84 -6.22 2.12
CA VAL A 171 -3.55 -6.72 1.63
C VAL A 171 -3.71 -8.03 0.89
N PRO A 172 -3.16 -8.15 -0.33
CA PRO A 172 -3.05 -9.41 -1.06
C PRO A 172 -1.92 -10.27 -0.47
N LEU A 173 -2.16 -10.88 0.70
CA LEU A 173 -1.15 -11.66 1.43
C LEU A 173 -0.62 -12.86 0.63
N ASP A 174 -1.43 -13.37 -0.28
CA ASP A 174 -1.08 -14.37 -1.29
C ASP A 174 -1.49 -13.87 -2.67
N LEU A 175 -0.51 -13.63 -3.54
CA LEU A 175 -0.73 -13.13 -4.89
C LEU A 175 -1.38 -14.16 -5.83
N HIS A 176 -1.18 -15.48 -5.58
CA HIS A 176 -1.86 -16.55 -6.33
C HIS A 176 -3.35 -16.52 -6.08
N GLU A 177 -3.75 -16.47 -4.81
CA GLU A 177 -5.15 -16.42 -4.41
C GLU A 177 -5.85 -15.16 -4.94
N CYS A 178 -5.14 -14.02 -4.96
CA CYS A 178 -5.66 -12.79 -5.56
C CYS A 178 -5.84 -12.92 -7.08
N ALA A 179 -4.90 -13.54 -7.78
CA ALA A 179 -5.03 -13.80 -9.21
C ALA A 179 -6.21 -14.74 -9.50
N VAL A 180 -6.44 -15.76 -8.67
CA VAL A 180 -7.60 -16.65 -8.75
C VAL A 180 -8.90 -15.87 -8.53
N ALA A 181 -9.00 -15.05 -7.48
CA ALA A 181 -10.19 -14.26 -7.16
C ALA A 181 -10.56 -13.31 -8.32
N LEU A 182 -9.57 -12.63 -8.88
CA LEU A 182 -9.77 -11.68 -9.96
C LEU A 182 -10.17 -12.33 -11.30
N ASN A 183 -9.93 -13.64 -11.44
CA ASN A 183 -10.39 -14.43 -12.59
C ASN A 183 -11.84 -14.90 -12.48
N ASN A 184 -12.55 -14.59 -11.39
CA ASN A 184 -13.89 -15.12 -11.14
C ASN A 184 -14.95 -14.02 -11.05
N GLY A 185 -16.14 -14.33 -11.52
CA GLY A 185 -17.35 -13.51 -11.37
C GLY A 185 -17.18 -12.06 -11.81
N PHE A 186 -17.70 -11.14 -11.00
CA PHE A 186 -17.64 -9.70 -11.25
C PHE A 186 -16.20 -9.14 -11.11
N SER A 187 -15.32 -9.83 -10.40
CA SER A 187 -13.93 -9.38 -10.20
C SER A 187 -13.14 -9.31 -11.51
N LYS A 188 -13.58 -9.99 -12.57
CA LYS A 188 -13.04 -9.83 -13.93
C LYS A 188 -13.14 -8.39 -14.46
N VAL A 189 -14.11 -7.61 -14.00
CA VAL A 189 -14.25 -6.19 -14.37
C VAL A 189 -13.09 -5.38 -13.81
N TYR A 190 -12.74 -5.61 -12.54
CA TYR A 190 -11.57 -4.97 -11.92
C TYR A 190 -10.28 -5.40 -12.59
N GLN A 191 -10.13 -6.72 -12.84
CA GLN A 191 -8.96 -7.23 -13.54
C GLN A 191 -8.78 -6.58 -14.90
N HIS A 192 -9.85 -6.53 -15.72
CA HIS A 192 -9.80 -5.89 -17.02
C HIS A 192 -9.38 -4.41 -16.93
N TYR A 193 -9.96 -3.66 -15.99
CA TYR A 193 -9.63 -2.26 -15.77
C TYR A 193 -8.16 -2.08 -15.37
N LEU A 194 -7.66 -2.86 -14.43
CA LEU A 194 -6.29 -2.77 -13.93
C LEU A 194 -5.26 -3.20 -14.98
N ILE A 195 -5.50 -4.32 -15.67
CA ILE A 195 -4.63 -4.79 -16.76
C ILE A 195 -4.56 -3.76 -17.90
N LYS A 196 -5.67 -3.11 -18.23
CA LYS A 196 -5.68 -2.01 -19.21
C LYS A 196 -4.74 -0.88 -18.77
N ARG A 197 -4.83 -0.43 -17.53
CA ARG A 197 -3.95 0.61 -16.97
C ARG A 197 -2.47 0.20 -16.96
N MET A 198 -2.18 -1.03 -16.53
CA MET A 198 -0.81 -1.56 -16.54
C MET A 198 -0.22 -1.59 -17.96
N LYS A 199 -1.01 -1.99 -18.96
CA LYS A 199 -0.60 -1.96 -20.37
C LYS A 199 -0.39 -0.52 -20.88
N GLU A 200 -1.22 0.42 -20.47
CA GLU A 200 -1.06 1.84 -20.80
C GLU A 200 0.24 2.38 -20.19
N SER A 201 0.57 2.03 -18.94
CA SER A 201 1.84 2.38 -18.32
C SER A 201 3.03 1.77 -19.06
N VAL A 202 2.96 0.49 -19.44
CA VAL A 202 4.00 -0.16 -20.24
C VAL A 202 4.21 0.54 -21.58
N ARG A 203 3.13 0.89 -22.31
CA ARG A 203 3.22 1.62 -23.58
C ARG A 203 3.82 3.01 -23.45
N ARG A 204 3.60 3.69 -22.32
CA ARG A 204 4.17 5.01 -22.04
C ARG A 204 5.67 4.94 -21.75
N LYS A 205 6.12 3.83 -21.16
CA LYS A 205 7.48 3.69 -20.64
C LYS A 205 8.43 3.00 -21.61
N PHE A 206 8.01 1.97 -22.29
CA PHE A 206 8.87 1.10 -23.07
C PHE A 206 8.61 1.25 -24.57
N ASP A 207 9.69 1.18 -25.33
CA ASP A 207 9.61 1.00 -26.77
C ASP A 207 9.44 -0.48 -27.11
N ARG A 208 8.54 -0.80 -28.04
CA ARG A 208 8.16 -2.17 -28.40
C ARG A 208 9.31 -3.00 -28.99
N HIS A 209 10.33 -2.33 -29.58
CA HIS A 209 11.44 -3.00 -30.25
C HIS A 209 12.64 -3.23 -29.34
N THR A 210 12.71 -2.51 -28.20
CA THR A 210 13.84 -2.57 -27.26
C THR A 210 13.43 -3.08 -25.89
N ALA A 211 12.13 -3.38 -25.67
CA ALA A 211 11.64 -3.91 -24.40
C ALA A 211 12.30 -5.27 -24.08
N ALA A 212 12.78 -5.41 -22.84
CA ALA A 212 13.42 -6.64 -22.35
C ALA A 212 12.39 -7.76 -22.00
N PHE A 213 11.23 -7.74 -22.64
CA PHE A 213 10.15 -8.72 -22.48
C PHE A 213 9.36 -8.89 -23.77
N ASP A 214 8.58 -9.97 -23.88
CA ASP A 214 7.73 -10.21 -25.04
C ASP A 214 6.56 -9.21 -25.10
N TRP A 215 6.73 -8.17 -25.93
CA TRP A 215 5.72 -7.13 -26.12
C TRP A 215 4.38 -7.65 -26.63
N GLN A 216 4.38 -8.62 -27.55
CA GLN A 216 3.13 -9.13 -28.10
C GLN A 216 2.35 -9.91 -27.04
N ARG A 217 3.05 -10.75 -26.29
CA ARG A 217 2.48 -11.50 -25.16
C ARG A 217 1.95 -10.55 -24.09
N ALA A 218 2.70 -9.53 -23.72
CA ALA A 218 2.30 -8.49 -22.77
C ALA A 218 1.00 -7.78 -23.21
N MET A 219 0.92 -7.37 -24.48
CA MET A 219 -0.26 -6.67 -24.98
C MET A 219 -1.49 -7.58 -25.17
N ARG A 220 -1.31 -8.89 -25.32
CA ARG A 220 -2.41 -9.87 -25.37
C ARG A 220 -2.91 -10.31 -24.00
N ALA A 221 -2.11 -10.14 -22.94
CA ALA A 221 -2.45 -10.58 -21.58
C ALA A 221 -3.83 -10.09 -21.16
N LYS A 222 -4.68 -10.97 -20.62
CA LYS A 222 -6.03 -10.65 -20.13
C LYS A 222 -6.15 -10.79 -18.62
N THR A 223 -5.19 -11.50 -18.01
CA THR A 223 -5.15 -11.79 -16.58
C THR A 223 -3.86 -11.24 -15.96
N PHE A 224 -3.84 -11.10 -14.63
CA PHE A 224 -2.63 -10.73 -13.91
C PHE A 224 -1.52 -11.75 -14.13
N ALA A 225 -1.82 -13.04 -14.03
CA ALA A 225 -0.85 -14.10 -14.24
C ALA A 225 -0.17 -14.00 -15.62
N GLU A 226 -0.97 -13.80 -16.69
CA GLU A 226 -0.42 -13.64 -18.05
C GLU A 226 0.43 -12.37 -18.19
N PHE A 227 0.02 -11.27 -17.57
CA PHE A 227 0.76 -10.01 -17.62
C PHE A 227 2.06 -10.10 -16.81
N ASP A 228 1.99 -10.64 -15.60
CA ASP A 228 3.14 -10.74 -14.72
C ASP A 228 4.19 -11.71 -15.27
N ASP A 229 3.75 -12.79 -15.91
CA ASP A 229 4.65 -13.72 -16.58
C ASP A 229 5.31 -13.12 -17.85
N ALA A 230 4.57 -12.26 -18.57
CA ALA A 230 5.09 -11.62 -19.79
C ALA A 230 5.93 -10.37 -19.51
N VAL A 231 5.69 -9.62 -18.41
CA VAL A 231 6.28 -8.31 -18.14
C VAL A 231 7.02 -8.27 -16.81
N THR A 232 6.31 -8.53 -15.69
CA THR A 232 6.85 -8.32 -14.35
C THR A 232 8.02 -9.27 -14.07
N ALA A 233 7.85 -10.55 -14.36
CA ALA A 233 8.88 -11.55 -14.11
C ALA A 233 10.17 -11.24 -14.88
N PRO A 234 10.19 -11.10 -16.22
CA PRO A 234 11.42 -10.83 -16.94
C PRO A 234 12.06 -9.49 -16.62
N LEU A 235 11.27 -8.43 -16.32
CA LEU A 235 11.82 -7.12 -15.96
C LEU A 235 12.56 -7.11 -14.62
N HIS A 236 12.24 -8.04 -13.72
CA HIS A 236 12.76 -8.05 -12.35
C HIS A 236 13.58 -9.29 -12.02
N GLY A 237 13.89 -10.13 -13.03
CA GLY A 237 14.75 -11.31 -12.88
C GLY A 237 14.10 -12.46 -12.11
N PHE A 238 12.78 -12.56 -12.15
CA PHE A 238 12.05 -13.75 -11.74
C PHE A 238 11.99 -14.76 -12.88
N GLU A 239 12.02 -16.05 -12.57
CA GLU A 239 11.96 -17.11 -13.57
C GLU A 239 10.65 -17.08 -14.38
N ASN A 240 9.55 -16.84 -13.66
CA ASN A 240 8.19 -16.79 -14.19
C ASN A 240 7.25 -16.11 -13.18
N MET A 241 5.96 -16.05 -13.49
CA MET A 241 4.93 -15.51 -12.59
C MET A 241 4.87 -16.26 -11.25
N GLN A 242 5.04 -17.58 -11.25
CA GLN A 242 5.00 -18.41 -10.04
C GLN A 242 6.10 -17.99 -9.06
N ASP A 243 7.37 -17.94 -9.53
CA ASP A 243 8.53 -17.49 -8.73
C ASP A 243 8.31 -16.07 -8.20
N TYR A 244 7.74 -15.18 -9.04
CA TYR A 244 7.41 -13.82 -8.61
C TYR A 244 6.39 -13.82 -7.45
N TYR A 245 5.28 -14.55 -7.58
CA TYR A 245 4.25 -14.59 -6.55
C TYR A 245 4.75 -15.24 -5.28
N ASP A 246 5.47 -16.36 -5.41
CA ASP A 246 6.05 -17.07 -4.27
C ASP A 246 7.03 -16.21 -3.47
N ARG A 247 7.85 -15.41 -4.13
CA ARG A 247 8.86 -14.57 -3.48
C ARG A 247 8.31 -13.25 -2.96
N CYS A 248 7.19 -12.78 -3.52
CA CYS A 248 6.68 -11.45 -3.25
C CYS A 248 5.40 -11.40 -2.41
N SER A 249 4.70 -12.51 -2.20
CA SER A 249 3.56 -12.61 -1.29
C SER A 249 3.99 -12.34 0.15
N SER A 250 3.30 -11.42 0.82
CA SER A 250 3.70 -10.99 2.17
C SER A 250 3.25 -11.94 3.29
N GLY A 251 2.33 -12.86 3.04
CA GLY A 251 1.80 -13.77 4.05
C GLY A 251 2.89 -14.53 4.83
N LYS A 252 3.90 -15.05 4.13
CA LYS A 252 5.02 -15.79 4.74
C LYS A 252 5.97 -14.94 5.60
N PHE A 253 5.85 -13.62 5.54
CA PHE A 253 6.68 -12.70 6.32
C PHE A 253 6.02 -12.25 7.63
N LEU A 254 4.73 -12.54 7.85
CA LEU A 254 3.96 -12.05 8.99
C LEU A 254 4.55 -12.51 10.33
N LYS A 255 5.05 -13.75 10.39
CA LYS A 255 5.66 -14.31 11.60
C LYS A 255 6.96 -13.62 12.01
N ALA A 256 7.66 -12.99 11.06
CA ALA A 256 8.93 -12.30 11.29
C ALA A 256 8.78 -10.81 11.63
N ILE A 257 7.57 -10.27 11.60
CA ILE A 257 7.30 -8.86 11.94
C ILE A 257 7.53 -8.64 13.44
N GLN A 258 8.34 -7.64 13.78
CA GLN A 258 8.68 -7.25 15.14
C GLN A 258 8.40 -5.77 15.40
N ARG A 259 7.37 -5.24 14.77
CA ARG A 259 6.84 -3.89 15.01
C ARG A 259 5.33 -3.96 15.12
N PRO A 260 4.72 -3.20 16.03
CA PRO A 260 3.27 -3.12 16.16
C PRO A 260 2.62 -2.87 14.79
N THR A 261 1.85 -3.85 14.33
CA THR A 261 1.28 -3.85 12.98
C THR A 261 -0.19 -4.25 13.02
N LEU A 262 -1.06 -3.40 12.46
CA LEU A 262 -2.45 -3.70 12.23
C LEU A 262 -2.69 -4.03 10.77
N ILE A 263 -3.29 -5.19 10.50
CA ILE A 263 -3.77 -5.57 9.17
C ILE A 263 -5.29 -5.51 9.19
N ILE A 264 -5.91 -4.77 8.27
CA ILE A 264 -7.38 -4.66 8.15
C ILE A 264 -7.81 -5.25 6.81
N ASN A 265 -8.50 -6.39 6.84
CA ASN A 265 -9.04 -7.03 5.63
C ASN A 265 -10.55 -7.27 5.77
N ALA A 266 -11.25 -7.43 4.64
CA ALA A 266 -12.67 -7.79 4.59
C ALA A 266 -12.85 -9.16 3.94
N LEU A 267 -13.71 -10.01 4.52
CA LEU A 267 -14.07 -11.32 3.95
C LEU A 267 -14.76 -11.19 2.59
N ASP A 268 -15.48 -10.10 2.37
CA ASP A 268 -16.19 -9.82 1.12
C ASP A 268 -15.34 -9.06 0.09
N ASP A 269 -14.02 -8.88 0.33
CA ASP A 269 -13.13 -8.21 -0.63
C ASP A 269 -13.17 -8.92 -1.99
N PRO A 270 -13.57 -8.22 -3.09
CA PRO A 270 -13.68 -8.85 -4.39
C PRO A 270 -12.33 -9.19 -5.05
N PHE A 271 -11.21 -8.77 -4.46
CA PHE A 271 -9.86 -8.99 -4.99
C PHE A 271 -9.18 -10.22 -4.36
N MET A 272 -9.79 -10.84 -3.37
CA MET A 272 -9.18 -11.92 -2.59
C MET A 272 -10.15 -13.06 -2.38
N THR A 273 -9.62 -14.27 -2.20
CA THR A 273 -10.37 -15.40 -1.66
C THR A 273 -10.22 -15.43 -0.13
N PRO A 274 -11.10 -16.12 0.60
CA PRO A 274 -10.91 -16.33 2.05
C PRO A 274 -9.60 -17.05 2.40
N ALA A 275 -8.97 -17.75 1.46
CA ALA A 275 -7.70 -18.45 1.66
C ALA A 275 -6.51 -17.52 1.95
N VAL A 276 -6.63 -16.20 1.66
CA VAL A 276 -5.59 -15.24 2.03
C VAL A 276 -5.57 -14.90 3.52
N ILE A 277 -6.58 -15.31 4.29
CA ILE A 277 -6.68 -14.99 5.71
C ILE A 277 -5.74 -15.91 6.48
N PRO A 278 -4.74 -15.36 7.19
CA PRO A 278 -3.78 -16.17 7.91
C PRO A 278 -4.43 -16.83 9.13
N SER A 279 -3.90 -17.98 9.52
CA SER A 279 -4.18 -18.56 10.84
C SER A 279 -3.43 -17.79 11.93
N ALA A 280 -3.84 -17.97 13.19
CA ALA A 280 -3.24 -17.22 14.31
C ALA A 280 -1.76 -17.55 14.54
N ASP A 281 -1.34 -18.76 14.23
CA ASP A 281 0.05 -19.23 14.36
C ASP A 281 0.98 -18.70 13.25
N GLU A 282 0.44 -18.20 12.16
CA GLU A 282 1.19 -17.51 11.10
C GLU A 282 1.49 -16.04 11.45
N LEU A 283 0.85 -15.50 12.49
CA LEU A 283 1.09 -14.14 12.95
C LEU A 283 2.18 -14.09 14.04
N SER A 284 2.98 -13.03 14.05
CA SER A 284 3.79 -12.71 15.24
C SER A 284 2.93 -12.07 16.34
N ASP A 285 3.49 -11.93 17.54
CA ASP A 285 2.82 -11.27 18.67
C ASP A 285 2.57 -9.77 18.42
N ASP A 286 3.38 -9.15 17.56
CA ASP A 286 3.27 -7.75 17.18
C ASP A 286 2.20 -7.49 16.09
N VAL A 287 1.62 -8.55 15.50
CA VAL A 287 0.63 -8.43 14.44
C VAL A 287 -0.78 -8.63 14.97
N THR A 288 -1.62 -7.63 14.79
CA THR A 288 -3.07 -7.71 14.95
C THR A 288 -3.73 -7.76 13.58
N PHE A 289 -4.50 -8.82 13.32
CA PHE A 289 -5.27 -8.98 12.09
C PHE A 289 -6.76 -8.69 12.38
N GLU A 290 -7.23 -7.54 11.92
CA GLU A 290 -8.63 -7.10 12.07
C GLU A 290 -9.42 -7.55 10.85
N LEU A 291 -10.34 -8.51 11.05
CA LEU A 291 -11.16 -9.10 10.01
C LEU A 291 -12.58 -8.54 10.05
N SER A 292 -13.00 -7.90 8.98
CA SER A 292 -14.38 -7.46 8.79
C SER A 292 -15.17 -8.46 7.94
N GLN A 293 -16.43 -8.68 8.26
CA GLN A 293 -17.33 -9.48 7.42
C GLN A 293 -17.61 -8.82 6.07
N THR A 294 -17.59 -7.50 6.04
CA THR A 294 -17.89 -6.68 4.86
C THR A 294 -16.94 -5.49 4.81
N GLY A 295 -16.83 -4.83 3.65
CA GLY A 295 -15.95 -3.66 3.49
C GLY A 295 -15.54 -3.42 2.04
N GLY A 296 -15.62 -4.44 1.21
CA GLY A 296 -15.09 -4.42 -0.15
C GLY A 296 -13.58 -4.18 -0.17
N HIS A 297 -13.03 -3.78 -1.32
CA HIS A 297 -11.61 -3.49 -1.45
C HIS A 297 -11.33 -2.02 -1.14
N VAL A 298 -10.73 -1.74 0.02
CA VAL A 298 -10.38 -0.37 0.50
C VAL A 298 -11.61 0.57 0.59
N GLY A 299 -12.81 0.01 0.69
CA GLY A 299 -14.05 0.77 0.74
C GLY A 299 -14.36 1.30 2.12
N PHE A 300 -14.82 0.43 2.97
CA PHE A 300 -15.09 0.67 4.40
C PHE A 300 -15.87 1.95 4.67
N VAL A 301 -16.94 2.18 3.88
CA VAL A 301 -17.91 3.24 4.16
C VAL A 301 -18.78 2.79 5.32
N GLU A 302 -18.69 3.47 6.45
CA GLU A 302 -19.28 3.08 7.73
C GLU A 302 -20.66 3.70 7.98
N GLY A 303 -20.90 4.88 7.41
CA GLY A 303 -22.13 5.60 7.70
C GLY A 303 -22.29 6.91 6.97
N GLY A 304 -23.04 7.81 7.59
CA GLY A 304 -23.41 9.10 6.99
C GLY A 304 -24.50 8.95 5.93
N THR A 305 -24.56 9.90 5.03
CA THR A 305 -25.47 9.88 3.87
C THR A 305 -24.68 9.66 2.58
N PRO A 306 -25.35 9.32 1.44
CA PRO A 306 -24.67 9.20 0.15
C PRO A 306 -23.88 10.44 -0.29
N TRP A 307 -24.24 11.63 0.18
CA TRP A 307 -23.52 12.87 -0.14
C TRP A 307 -22.50 13.29 0.93
N ARG A 308 -22.56 12.71 2.14
CA ARG A 308 -21.64 12.95 3.26
C ARG A 308 -21.29 11.65 3.96
N PRO A 309 -20.55 10.75 3.29
CA PRO A 309 -20.19 9.46 3.85
C PRO A 309 -19.20 9.62 5.01
N LYS A 310 -19.27 8.67 5.95
CA LYS A 310 -18.23 8.46 6.95
C LYS A 310 -17.42 7.22 6.55
N PHE A 311 -16.11 7.30 6.72
CA PHE A 311 -15.18 6.23 6.42
C PHE A 311 -14.55 5.70 7.69
N TYR A 312 -14.48 4.38 7.81
CA TYR A 312 -13.91 3.67 8.94
C TYR A 312 -12.37 3.76 8.97
N LEU A 313 -11.71 3.56 7.82
CA LEU A 313 -10.26 3.39 7.75
C LEU A 313 -9.46 4.59 8.28
N PRO A 314 -9.73 5.87 7.92
CA PRO A 314 -8.87 6.97 8.35
C PRO A 314 -8.82 7.17 9.85
N PRO A 315 -9.94 7.20 10.62
CA PRO A 315 -9.87 7.27 12.06
C PRO A 315 -9.29 6.00 12.71
N ARG A 316 -9.58 4.81 12.19
CA ARG A 316 -9.06 3.54 12.72
C ARG A 316 -7.54 3.43 12.58
N ILE A 317 -6.99 3.88 11.45
CA ILE A 317 -5.54 3.94 11.23
C ILE A 317 -4.89 4.87 12.28
N ILE A 318 -5.43 6.06 12.45
CA ILE A 318 -4.90 7.02 13.43
C ILE A 318 -5.01 6.47 14.86
N GLU A 319 -6.15 5.92 15.24
CA GLU A 319 -6.38 5.31 16.56
C GLU A 319 -5.33 4.25 16.91
N PHE A 320 -5.04 3.35 15.95
CA PHE A 320 -4.01 2.34 16.15
C PHE A 320 -2.61 2.94 16.28
N LEU A 321 -2.28 3.94 15.47
CA LEU A 321 -0.94 4.53 15.43
C LEU A 321 -0.68 5.53 16.56
N GLU A 322 -1.70 6.10 17.18
CA GLU A 322 -1.59 7.17 18.16
C GLU A 322 -0.72 6.83 19.40
N PRO A 323 -0.80 5.63 19.99
CA PRO A 323 0.09 5.26 21.10
C PRO A 323 1.58 5.29 20.74
N TYR A 324 1.91 5.04 19.48
CA TYR A 324 3.29 5.00 18.99
C TYR A 324 3.77 6.37 18.49
N ALA A 325 2.88 7.34 18.38
CA ALA A 325 3.19 8.71 17.98
C ALA A 325 3.93 9.51 19.06
N ALA A 326 3.89 9.06 20.32
CA ALA A 326 4.58 9.68 21.45
C ALA A 326 5.97 9.07 21.75
N SER A 327 6.34 7.99 21.04
CA SER A 327 7.59 7.28 21.30
C SER A 327 8.80 8.11 20.87
N THR A 328 9.54 8.65 21.84
CA THR A 328 10.84 9.30 21.65
C THR A 328 11.97 8.29 21.90
N SER A 329 12.03 7.18 21.20
CA SER A 329 13.05 6.17 21.48
C SER A 329 13.74 5.60 20.23
N PHE A 330 14.61 6.43 19.61
CA PHE A 330 15.89 5.93 19.14
C PHE A 330 16.98 6.42 20.12
N ILE A 331 16.95 5.95 21.38
CA ILE A 331 18.13 5.99 22.24
C ILE A 331 19.05 4.91 21.68
N ASP A 332 20.13 5.37 21.08
CA ASP A 332 21.28 4.56 20.67
C ASP A 332 21.77 3.70 21.84
N ASN A 333 21.38 2.42 21.85
CA ASN A 333 21.83 1.44 22.85
C ASN A 333 23.30 1.02 22.63
N ARG A 334 24.15 1.84 21.97
CA ARG A 334 25.59 1.57 21.76
C ARG A 334 26.50 2.12 22.82
N THR A 335 25.97 2.64 23.94
CA THR A 335 26.80 3.06 25.07
C THR A 335 26.24 2.54 26.38
N ARG A 336 26.43 1.27 26.67
CA ARG A 336 26.59 0.79 28.04
C ARG A 336 27.97 0.15 28.16
N PRO A 337 28.75 0.57 29.17
CA PRO A 337 30.11 0.14 29.41
C PRO A 337 30.20 -1.33 29.78
#